data_f06754002b456a7c166c658df1c13b4f
#
_entry.id   f06754002b456a7c166c658df1c13b4f
#
_cell.length_a   1.000
_cell.length_b   1.000
_cell.length_c   1.000
_cell.angle_alpha   90.00
_cell.angle_beta   90.00
_cell.angle_gamma   90.00
#
_symmetry.space_group_name_H-M   'P 1'
#
loop_
_entity.id
_entity.type
_entity.pdbx_description
1 polymer ?
#
loop_
_entity_poly.entity_id
_entity_poly.type
_entity_poly.pdbx_seq_one_letter_code
_entity_poly.pdbx_strand_id
1 'polypeptide(L)'
;MMTLQWKKCAVLLGMAAVLAGCATHRVVEGDVRSFSRLPAAATAQQPMTYRLERLPSQQTPSFDPILALAEQALARAGLQRNDETGQWVVQLGAQAGFTPRRDPFDDHPPWAFGGWGWYGGRGGWGMSGLWQVGAPAPLHRRVVSIVMRDARTQGVVYDSSAVHERVWASSPAVYVVLVDAALHGFPQPPQGPRQVRIPLPTQP
;
A
#
# COMPACT_ATOMS: atom_id res chain seq x y z
N MET A 1 -45.91 -22.12 -30.51
CA MET A 1 -45.62 -21.72 -29.11
C MET A 1 -44.11 -21.85 -28.71
N MET A 2 -43.33 -22.67 -29.38
CA MET A 2 -41.91 -22.91 -29.07
C MET A 2 -40.95 -21.74 -29.35
N THR A 3 -41.20 -20.91 -30.33
CA THR A 3 -40.31 -19.81 -30.74
C THR A 3 -40.29 -18.61 -29.79
N LEU A 4 -41.33 -18.45 -28.97
CA LEU A 4 -41.42 -17.34 -27.98
C LEU A 4 -40.62 -17.64 -26.74
N GLN A 5 -40.47 -18.89 -26.37
CA GLN A 5 -39.66 -19.32 -25.22
C GLN A 5 -38.15 -19.14 -25.51
N TRP A 6 -37.71 -19.42 -26.71
CA TRP A 6 -36.32 -19.30 -27.12
C TRP A 6 -35.85 -17.84 -27.13
N LYS A 7 -36.70 -16.92 -27.59
CA LYS A 7 -36.38 -15.47 -27.52
C LYS A 7 -36.24 -14.96 -26.08
N LYS A 8 -37.07 -15.45 -25.15
CA LYS A 8 -36.96 -15.11 -23.73
C LYS A 8 -35.66 -15.63 -23.09
N CYS A 9 -35.27 -16.87 -23.42
CA CYS A 9 -34.00 -17.44 -22.95
C CYS A 9 -32.78 -16.68 -23.51
N ALA A 10 -32.80 -16.28 -24.77
CA ALA A 10 -31.71 -15.51 -25.38
C ALA A 10 -31.54 -14.11 -24.75
N VAL A 11 -32.64 -13.44 -24.41
CA VAL A 11 -32.61 -12.13 -23.72
C VAL A 11 -32.09 -12.27 -22.29
N LEU A 12 -32.52 -13.32 -21.57
CA LEU A 12 -31.99 -13.58 -20.22
C LEU A 12 -30.49 -13.93 -20.20
N LEU A 13 -30.02 -14.71 -21.18
CA LEU A 13 -28.60 -15.01 -21.32
C LEU A 13 -27.76 -13.76 -21.67
N GLY A 14 -28.29 -12.90 -22.55
CA GLY A 14 -27.66 -11.63 -22.88
C GLY A 14 -27.59 -10.67 -21.68
N MET A 15 -28.61 -10.62 -20.86
CA MET A 15 -28.65 -9.78 -19.67
C MET A 15 -27.74 -10.29 -18.56
N ALA A 16 -27.57 -11.61 -18.42
CA ALA A 16 -26.62 -12.23 -17.49
C ALA A 16 -25.15 -11.98 -17.90
N ALA A 17 -24.85 -11.95 -19.19
CA ALA A 17 -23.51 -11.67 -19.71
C ALA A 17 -23.07 -10.21 -19.47
N VAL A 18 -24.00 -9.25 -19.47
CA VAL A 18 -23.68 -7.83 -19.19
C VAL A 18 -23.42 -7.60 -17.71
N LEU A 19 -24.00 -8.37 -16.81
CA LEU A 19 -23.75 -8.27 -15.35
C LEU A 19 -22.42 -8.90 -14.92
N ALA A 20 -21.83 -9.78 -15.69
CA ALA A 20 -20.54 -10.41 -15.38
C ALA A 20 -19.33 -9.47 -15.63
N GLY A 21 -19.54 -8.29 -16.20
CA GLY A 21 -18.47 -7.38 -16.65
C GLY A 21 -17.86 -6.45 -15.60
N CYS A 22 -18.38 -6.40 -14.37
CA CYS A 22 -17.82 -5.52 -13.33
C CYS A 22 -16.89 -6.27 -12.37
N ALA A 23 -15.80 -6.85 -12.89
CA ALA A 23 -14.67 -7.23 -12.05
C ALA A 23 -13.98 -5.93 -11.59
N THR A 24 -14.34 -5.45 -10.42
CA THR A 24 -13.67 -4.31 -9.79
C THR A 24 -12.24 -4.74 -9.42
N HIS A 25 -11.27 -4.41 -10.26
CA HIS A 25 -9.87 -4.54 -9.90
C HIS A 25 -9.61 -3.62 -8.71
N ARG A 26 -9.27 -4.21 -7.57
CA ARG A 26 -8.80 -3.43 -6.42
C ARG A 26 -7.46 -2.82 -6.79
N VAL A 27 -7.39 -1.50 -6.84
CA VAL A 27 -6.17 -0.75 -7.10
C VAL A 27 -5.62 -0.26 -5.75
N VAL A 28 -4.33 -0.48 -5.54
CA VAL A 28 -3.59 0.10 -4.43
C VAL A 28 -2.91 1.36 -4.92
N GLU A 29 -3.19 2.46 -4.28
CA GLU A 29 -2.49 3.72 -4.48
C GLU A 29 -1.38 3.82 -3.45
N GLY A 30 -0.16 4.04 -3.92
CA GLY A 30 1.00 4.26 -3.06
C GLY A 30 1.61 5.63 -3.33
N ASP A 31 1.86 6.39 -2.27
CA ASP A 31 2.67 7.60 -2.34
C ASP A 31 4.14 7.19 -2.31
N VAL A 32 4.84 7.46 -3.40
CA VAL A 32 6.22 7.01 -3.61
C VAL A 32 7.16 8.20 -3.63
N ARG A 33 8.29 8.05 -2.94
CA ARG A 33 9.45 8.95 -3.03
C ARG A 33 10.67 8.12 -3.35
N SER A 34 11.48 8.56 -4.31
CA SER A 34 12.65 7.82 -4.74
C SER A 34 13.82 8.75 -5.01
N PHE A 35 15.00 8.23 -4.76
CA PHE A 35 16.28 8.83 -5.07
C PHE A 35 17.16 7.77 -5.74
N SER A 36 17.87 8.13 -6.82
CA SER A 36 18.79 7.22 -7.47
C SER A 36 20.02 7.97 -7.99
N ARG A 37 21.19 7.36 -7.78
CA ARG A 37 22.47 7.68 -8.41
C ARG A 37 22.97 6.54 -9.29
N LEU A 38 22.14 5.51 -9.49
CA LEU A 38 22.48 4.39 -10.35
C LEU A 38 22.56 4.86 -11.81
N PRO A 39 23.54 4.41 -12.61
CA PRO A 39 23.59 4.72 -14.03
C PRO A 39 22.44 4.02 -14.76
N ALA A 40 21.88 4.66 -15.80
CA ALA A 40 20.81 4.07 -16.61
C ALA A 40 21.23 2.73 -17.24
N ALA A 41 22.49 2.58 -17.57
CA ALA A 41 23.07 1.36 -18.16
C ALA A 41 23.31 0.24 -17.12
N ALA A 42 23.06 0.47 -15.84
CA ALA A 42 23.35 -0.52 -14.82
C ALA A 42 22.58 -1.84 -15.00
N THR A 43 21.41 -1.79 -15.62
CA THR A 43 20.58 -2.97 -15.92
C THR A 43 20.80 -3.57 -17.31
N ALA A 44 21.50 -2.86 -18.21
CA ALA A 44 21.56 -3.27 -19.60
C ALA A 44 22.63 -4.31 -19.91
N GLN A 45 23.64 -4.47 -19.06
CA GLN A 45 24.85 -5.26 -19.39
C GLN A 45 25.08 -6.50 -18.52
N GLN A 46 24.53 -6.57 -17.31
CA GLN A 46 24.64 -7.74 -16.42
C GLN A 46 23.53 -7.67 -15.35
N PRO A 47 23.05 -8.81 -14.83
CA PRO A 47 22.15 -8.78 -13.67
C PRO A 47 22.86 -8.10 -12.50
N MET A 48 22.20 -7.11 -11.90
CA MET A 48 22.71 -6.42 -10.73
C MET A 48 22.67 -7.37 -9.54
N THR A 49 23.85 -7.71 -9.00
CA THR A 49 23.92 -8.62 -7.84
C THR A 49 23.89 -7.86 -6.52
N TYR A 50 23.12 -8.36 -5.57
CA TYR A 50 23.00 -7.74 -4.25
C TYR A 50 23.15 -8.73 -3.10
N ARG A 51 23.61 -8.22 -1.96
CA ARG A 51 23.56 -8.89 -0.66
C ARG A 51 22.37 -8.34 0.11
N LEU A 52 21.64 -9.22 0.79
CA LEU A 52 20.54 -8.79 1.62
C LEU A 52 21.02 -8.49 3.04
N GLU A 53 20.77 -7.27 3.51
CA GLU A 53 20.99 -6.90 4.90
C GLU A 53 19.68 -6.92 5.67
N ARG A 54 19.63 -7.70 6.76
CA ARG A 54 18.49 -7.77 7.68
C ARG A 54 18.86 -7.11 9.00
N LEU A 55 18.07 -6.15 9.43
CA LEU A 55 18.19 -5.57 10.76
C LEU A 55 17.84 -6.60 11.83
N PRO A 56 18.38 -6.49 13.06
CA PRO A 56 18.01 -7.41 14.15
C PRO A 56 16.50 -7.51 14.39
N SER A 57 15.76 -6.41 14.28
CA SER A 57 14.30 -6.36 14.40
C SER A 57 13.54 -7.11 13.28
N GLN A 58 14.20 -7.41 12.19
CA GLN A 58 13.65 -8.11 11.02
C GLN A 58 13.97 -9.61 11.03
N GLN A 59 14.75 -10.08 12.00
CA GLN A 59 15.10 -11.49 12.16
C GLN A 59 13.98 -12.27 12.87
N THR A 60 12.75 -12.06 12.43
CA THR A 60 11.55 -12.68 12.99
C THR A 60 10.81 -13.47 11.91
N PRO A 61 10.19 -14.62 12.24
CA PRO A 61 9.44 -15.41 11.27
C PRO A 61 8.29 -14.63 10.59
N SER A 62 7.77 -13.59 11.24
CA SER A 62 6.71 -12.73 10.67
C SER A 62 7.18 -11.85 9.52
N PHE A 63 8.49 -11.59 9.42
CA PHE A 63 9.07 -10.80 8.33
C PHE A 63 9.41 -11.65 7.09
N ASP A 64 9.64 -12.95 7.25
CA ASP A 64 10.07 -13.84 6.17
C ASP A 64 9.11 -13.88 4.97
N PRO A 65 7.77 -13.91 5.13
CA PRO A 65 6.86 -13.85 3.99
C PRO A 65 6.96 -12.54 3.20
N ILE A 66 7.15 -11.41 3.91
CA ILE A 66 7.29 -10.09 3.27
C ILE A 66 8.60 -10.05 2.48
N LEU A 67 9.67 -10.60 3.07
CA LEU A 67 10.98 -10.69 2.44
C LEU A 67 10.93 -11.52 1.16
N ALA A 68 10.33 -12.71 1.18
CA ALA A 68 10.22 -13.59 0.01
C ALA A 68 9.48 -12.91 -1.14
N LEU A 69 8.43 -12.16 -0.84
CA LEU A 69 7.68 -11.38 -1.83
C LEU A 69 8.51 -10.20 -2.38
N ALA A 70 9.26 -9.54 -1.53
CA ALA A 70 10.15 -8.44 -1.93
C ALA A 70 11.31 -8.94 -2.82
N GLU A 71 11.88 -10.10 -2.52
CA GLU A 71 12.92 -10.73 -3.35
C GLU A 71 12.40 -11.05 -4.76
N GLN A 72 11.16 -11.52 -4.89
CA GLN A 72 10.54 -11.72 -6.20
C GLN A 72 10.38 -10.41 -6.97
N ALA A 73 10.02 -9.32 -6.31
CA ALA A 73 9.91 -8.00 -6.95
C ALA A 73 11.29 -7.48 -7.38
N LEU A 74 12.31 -7.65 -6.54
CA LEU A 74 13.70 -7.30 -6.87
C LEU A 74 14.20 -8.10 -8.09
N ALA A 75 13.88 -9.40 -8.14
CA ALA A 75 14.24 -10.24 -9.29
C ALA A 75 13.55 -9.76 -10.59
N ARG A 76 12.26 -9.39 -10.51
CA ARG A 76 11.56 -8.78 -11.67
C ARG A 76 12.19 -7.46 -12.11
N ALA A 77 12.75 -6.70 -11.18
CA ALA A 77 13.47 -5.46 -11.46
C ALA A 77 14.92 -5.69 -11.99
N GLY A 78 15.34 -6.94 -12.18
CA GLY A 78 16.67 -7.28 -12.71
C GLY A 78 17.78 -7.43 -11.66
N LEU A 79 17.43 -7.51 -10.37
CA LEU A 79 18.37 -7.75 -9.29
C LEU A 79 18.44 -9.22 -8.92
N GLN A 80 19.64 -9.74 -8.76
CA GLN A 80 19.88 -11.12 -8.33
C GLN A 80 20.58 -11.16 -6.97
N ARG A 81 20.04 -11.94 -6.06
CA ARG A 81 20.65 -12.12 -4.73
C ARG A 81 21.92 -12.96 -4.85
N ASN A 82 23.00 -12.41 -4.28
CA ASN A 82 24.28 -13.10 -4.10
C ASN A 82 24.93 -12.55 -2.82
N ASP A 83 24.74 -13.25 -1.73
CA ASP A 83 25.17 -12.80 -0.40
C ASP A 83 26.72 -12.82 -0.25
N GLU A 84 27.45 -13.52 -1.11
CA GLU A 84 28.90 -13.60 -1.05
C GLU A 84 29.59 -12.45 -1.82
N THR A 85 29.16 -12.22 -3.06
CA THR A 85 29.85 -11.32 -4.00
C THR A 85 28.98 -10.16 -4.49
N GLY A 86 27.81 -9.96 -3.92
CA GLY A 86 26.88 -8.90 -4.32
C GLY A 86 27.53 -7.52 -4.29
N GLN A 87 27.41 -6.78 -5.38
CA GLN A 87 27.96 -5.44 -5.54
C GLN A 87 27.20 -4.40 -4.69
N TRP A 88 25.95 -4.65 -4.44
CA TRP A 88 25.05 -3.78 -3.70
C TRP A 88 24.62 -4.43 -2.40
N VAL A 89 24.43 -3.64 -1.37
CA VAL A 89 23.77 -4.07 -0.12
C VAL A 89 22.35 -3.53 -0.14
N VAL A 90 21.37 -4.42 -0.14
CA VAL A 90 19.94 -4.05 -0.13
C VAL A 90 19.38 -4.26 1.26
N GLN A 91 18.81 -3.23 1.82
CA GLN A 91 18.05 -3.24 3.05
C GLN A 91 16.58 -2.98 2.72
N LEU A 92 15.69 -3.87 3.17
CA LEU A 92 14.25 -3.75 3.02
C LEU A 92 13.65 -3.33 4.37
N GLY A 93 12.75 -2.37 4.35
CA GLY A 93 11.93 -2.01 5.50
C GLY A 93 10.47 -2.25 5.21
N ALA A 94 9.73 -2.81 6.17
CA ALA A 94 8.28 -2.92 6.12
C ALA A 94 7.71 -2.53 7.48
N GLN A 95 6.76 -1.60 7.48
CA GLN A 95 6.15 -1.09 8.69
C GLN A 95 4.63 -1.09 8.56
N ALA A 96 3.97 -1.38 9.66
CA ALA A 96 2.53 -1.26 9.83
C ALA A 96 2.24 -0.28 10.97
N GLY A 97 1.28 0.60 10.77
CA GLY A 97 0.90 1.59 11.76
C GLY A 97 -0.51 2.10 11.51
N PHE A 98 -0.89 3.07 12.32
CA PHE A 98 -2.15 3.78 12.20
C PHE A 98 -1.86 5.27 12.16
N THR A 99 -2.54 5.99 11.27
CA THR A 99 -2.57 7.45 11.26
C THR A 99 -3.92 7.88 11.85
N PRO A 100 -3.93 8.57 13.00
CA PRO A 100 -5.15 9.13 13.56
C PRO A 100 -5.74 10.13 12.56
N ARG A 101 -7.05 10.08 12.35
CA ARG A 101 -7.75 11.12 11.63
C ARG A 101 -8.23 12.16 12.63
N ARG A 102 -7.99 13.43 12.32
CA ARG A 102 -8.60 14.51 13.12
C ARG A 102 -10.11 14.42 12.98
N ASP A 103 -10.80 14.51 14.10
CA ASP A 103 -12.24 14.69 14.09
C ASP A 103 -12.52 16.11 13.54
N PRO A 104 -13.34 16.25 12.48
CA PRO A 104 -13.73 17.57 11.98
C PRO A 104 -14.43 18.42 13.04
N PHE A 105 -14.94 17.80 14.12
CA PHE A 105 -15.59 18.47 15.22
C PHE A 105 -14.64 18.89 16.35
N ASP A 106 -13.39 18.39 16.38
CA ASP A 106 -12.39 18.78 17.37
C ASP A 106 -11.93 20.25 17.23
N ASP A 107 -12.05 20.82 16.03
CA ASP A 107 -11.72 22.23 15.78
C ASP A 107 -12.85 23.20 16.17
N HIS A 108 -13.97 22.67 16.67
CA HIS A 108 -15.07 23.50 17.15
C HIS A 108 -14.95 23.68 18.67
N PRO A 109 -14.93 24.93 19.13
CA PRO A 109 -14.86 25.15 20.57
C PRO A 109 -16.09 24.52 21.26
N PRO A 110 -15.92 23.96 22.47
CA PRO A 110 -16.96 23.21 23.17
C PRO A 110 -18.30 23.94 23.31
N TRP A 111 -18.29 25.26 23.22
CA TRP A 111 -19.49 26.06 23.27
C TRP A 111 -20.27 26.13 21.94
N ALA A 112 -19.66 25.78 20.82
CA ALA A 112 -20.35 25.80 19.51
C ALA A 112 -21.48 24.78 19.41
N PHE A 113 -21.43 23.71 20.21
CA PHE A 113 -22.47 22.69 20.31
C PHE A 113 -23.21 22.68 21.66
N GLY A 114 -22.81 23.53 22.61
CA GLY A 114 -23.25 23.50 24.02
C GLY A 114 -24.31 24.50 24.40
N GLY A 115 -24.93 25.19 23.47
CA GLY A 115 -25.81 26.36 23.77
C GLY A 115 -27.20 26.03 24.33
N TRP A 116 -27.63 24.79 24.46
CA TRP A 116 -29.02 24.48 24.84
C TRP A 116 -29.17 23.47 25.97
N GLY A 117 -28.16 23.29 26.80
CA GLY A 117 -28.13 22.23 27.83
C GLY A 117 -28.37 22.71 29.29
N TRP A 118 -28.72 23.96 29.57
CA TRP A 118 -28.73 24.44 30.96
C TRP A 118 -30.10 24.94 31.47
N TYR A 119 -31.19 24.56 30.89
CA TYR A 119 -32.52 24.77 31.50
C TYR A 119 -33.35 23.51 31.41
N GLY A 120 -33.43 22.75 32.49
CA GLY A 120 -34.35 21.64 32.58
C GLY A 120 -33.93 20.61 33.62
N GLY A 121 -34.27 20.90 34.84
CA GLY A 121 -34.15 19.95 35.94
C GLY A 121 -34.95 18.70 35.69
N ARG A 122 -34.49 17.62 36.35
CA ARG A 122 -35.23 16.42 36.71
C ARG A 122 -35.76 15.58 35.56
N GLY A 123 -34.97 14.59 35.13
CA GLY A 123 -35.53 13.38 34.51
C GLY A 123 -35.41 13.26 33.03
N GLY A 124 -34.47 13.92 32.34
CA GLY A 124 -34.17 13.66 30.96
C GLY A 124 -33.09 12.57 30.83
N TRP A 125 -33.43 11.43 30.30
CA TRP A 125 -32.46 10.51 29.68
C TRP A 125 -31.82 11.29 28.53
N GLY A 126 -30.66 11.87 28.81
CA GLY A 126 -30.00 12.73 27.84
C GLY A 126 -29.62 11.92 26.61
N MET A 127 -30.15 12.31 25.47
CA MET A 127 -29.70 11.86 24.13
C MET A 127 -28.26 12.30 23.80
N SER A 128 -27.49 12.76 24.77
CA SER A 128 -26.08 13.13 24.62
C SER A 128 -25.18 11.94 24.27
N GLY A 129 -25.64 10.68 24.47
CA GLY A 129 -24.92 9.49 24.05
C GLY A 129 -25.03 9.18 22.57
N LEU A 130 -25.94 9.80 21.82
CA LEU A 130 -26.12 9.53 20.39
C LEU A 130 -25.25 10.41 19.48
N TRP A 131 -24.63 11.46 20.00
CA TRP A 131 -23.79 12.37 19.22
C TRP A 131 -22.30 12.04 19.28
N GLN A 132 -21.93 11.01 20.01
CA GLN A 132 -20.59 10.43 19.96
C GLN A 132 -20.46 9.44 18.80
N VAL A 133 -21.27 9.67 17.75
CA VAL A 133 -21.20 8.91 16.51
C VAL A 133 -20.02 9.43 15.72
N GLY A 134 -18.84 8.86 16.02
CA GLY A 134 -17.86 8.67 15.01
C GLY A 134 -16.66 9.57 15.05
N ALA A 135 -15.77 9.40 16.03
CA ALA A 135 -14.37 9.65 15.73
C ALA A 135 -14.06 8.91 14.41
N PRO A 136 -13.56 9.60 13.38
CA PRO A 136 -13.33 8.96 12.10
C PRO A 136 -12.35 7.80 12.28
N ALA A 137 -12.66 6.64 11.70
CA ALA A 137 -11.82 5.46 11.83
C ALA A 137 -10.37 5.79 11.43
N PRO A 138 -9.37 5.36 12.22
CA PRO A 138 -7.98 5.63 11.90
C PRO A 138 -7.60 5.01 10.55
N LEU A 139 -6.63 5.63 9.87
CA LEU A 139 -6.10 5.08 8.63
C LEU A 139 -5.06 4.01 8.97
N HIS A 140 -5.21 2.84 8.40
CA HIS A 140 -4.16 1.82 8.39
C HIS A 140 -3.05 2.27 7.45
N ARG A 141 -1.87 2.50 8.01
CA ARG A 141 -0.69 2.90 7.26
C ARG A 141 0.23 1.70 7.06
N ARG A 142 0.66 1.49 5.81
CA ARG A 142 1.68 0.51 5.43
C ARG A 142 2.79 1.24 4.70
N VAL A 143 4.01 0.96 5.10
CA VAL A 143 5.22 1.57 4.52
C VAL A 143 6.16 0.46 4.10
N VAL A 144 6.69 0.59 2.88
CA VAL A 144 7.82 -0.19 2.41
C VAL A 144 8.94 0.79 2.10
N SER A 145 10.17 0.45 2.47
CA SER A 145 11.37 1.17 2.10
C SER A 145 12.41 0.22 1.55
N ILE A 146 13.13 0.68 0.52
CA ILE A 146 14.22 -0.05 -0.12
C ILE A 146 15.41 0.89 -0.17
N VAL A 147 16.47 0.53 0.54
CA VAL A 147 17.73 1.26 0.52
C VAL A 147 18.80 0.37 -0.10
N MET A 148 19.49 0.88 -1.13
CA MET A 148 20.65 0.21 -1.72
C MET A 148 21.90 1.02 -1.48
N ARG A 149 22.93 0.34 -1.05
CA ARG A 149 24.26 0.92 -0.81
C ARG A 149 25.30 0.19 -1.67
N ASP A 150 26.31 0.92 -2.10
CA ASP A 150 27.51 0.30 -2.70
C ASP A 150 28.23 -0.53 -1.63
N ALA A 151 28.53 -1.79 -1.95
CA ALA A 151 29.11 -2.73 -0.97
C ALA A 151 30.53 -2.32 -0.49
N ARG A 152 31.25 -1.52 -1.29
CA ARG A 152 32.61 -1.10 -0.98
C ARG A 152 32.64 0.24 -0.25
N THR A 153 31.87 1.21 -0.74
CA THR A 153 31.90 2.60 -0.20
C THR A 153 30.85 2.84 0.86
N GLN A 154 29.85 1.95 0.99
CA GLN A 154 28.67 2.09 1.85
C GLN A 154 27.80 3.32 1.53
N GLY A 155 28.11 4.01 0.44
CA GLY A 155 27.32 5.14 -0.04
C GLY A 155 25.94 4.71 -0.54
N VAL A 156 24.89 5.46 -0.18
CA VAL A 156 23.54 5.23 -0.68
C VAL A 156 23.48 5.58 -2.17
N VAL A 157 23.09 4.61 -2.99
CA VAL A 157 22.95 4.75 -4.45
C VAL A 157 21.50 4.72 -4.90
N TYR A 158 20.62 4.13 -4.10
CA TYR A 158 19.19 4.10 -4.33
C TYR A 158 18.46 4.13 -2.99
N ASP A 159 17.43 4.94 -2.90
CA ASP A 159 16.52 5.03 -1.75
C ASP A 159 15.11 5.25 -2.29
N SER A 160 14.19 4.38 -1.91
CA SER A 160 12.80 4.51 -2.30
C SER A 160 11.88 4.06 -1.19
N SER A 161 10.80 4.80 -1.02
CA SER A 161 9.74 4.45 -0.07
C SER A 161 8.37 4.57 -0.73
N ALA A 162 7.50 3.62 -0.40
CA ALA A 162 6.10 3.60 -0.80
C ALA A 162 5.21 3.53 0.43
N VAL A 163 4.23 4.41 0.51
CA VAL A 163 3.29 4.53 1.62
C VAL A 163 1.87 4.33 1.11
N HIS A 164 1.10 3.50 1.80
CA HIS A 164 -0.32 3.29 1.55
C HIS A 164 -1.12 3.54 2.82
N GLU A 165 -2.14 4.38 2.72
CA GLU A 165 -3.03 4.71 3.84
C GLU A 165 -4.48 4.52 3.45
N ARG A 166 -5.22 3.69 4.20
CA ARG A 166 -6.65 3.40 3.98
C ARG A 166 -7.37 3.12 5.29
N VAL A 167 -8.69 3.34 5.28
CA VAL A 167 -9.57 3.08 6.43
C VAL A 167 -9.66 1.58 6.74
N TRP A 168 -9.56 0.71 5.73
CA TRP A 168 -9.69 -0.73 5.89
C TRP A 168 -8.33 -1.41 6.02
N ALA A 169 -8.24 -2.37 6.93
CA ALA A 169 -7.07 -3.23 7.02
C ALA A 169 -6.88 -3.99 5.72
N SER A 170 -5.75 -3.78 5.07
CA SER A 170 -5.41 -4.44 3.82
C SER A 170 -4.68 -5.75 4.10
N SER A 171 -4.84 -6.71 3.20
CA SER A 171 -4.15 -8.00 3.27
C SER A 171 -2.62 -7.83 3.15
N PRO A 172 -1.81 -8.81 3.56
CA PRO A 172 -0.36 -8.81 3.34
C PRO A 172 0.06 -8.59 1.87
N ALA A 173 -0.83 -8.89 0.92
CA ALA A 173 -0.61 -8.64 -0.51
C ALA A 173 -0.32 -7.16 -0.83
N VAL A 174 -0.73 -6.23 0.02
CA VAL A 174 -0.41 -4.80 -0.14
C VAL A 174 1.10 -4.55 -0.09
N TYR A 175 1.85 -5.31 0.71
CA TYR A 175 3.31 -5.14 0.76
C TYR A 175 3.98 -5.47 -0.57
N VAL A 176 3.49 -6.48 -1.30
CA VAL A 176 3.97 -6.82 -2.65
C VAL A 176 3.84 -5.64 -3.58
N VAL A 177 2.62 -5.08 -3.60
CA VAL A 177 2.29 -3.93 -4.44
C VAL A 177 3.12 -2.70 -4.06
N LEU A 178 3.38 -2.49 -2.77
CA LEU A 178 4.23 -1.38 -2.31
C LEU A 178 5.70 -1.57 -2.69
N VAL A 179 6.21 -2.81 -2.70
CA VAL A 179 7.57 -3.10 -3.21
C VAL A 179 7.65 -2.80 -4.69
N ASP A 180 6.67 -3.25 -5.50
CA ASP A 180 6.61 -2.96 -6.93
C ASP A 180 6.47 -1.43 -7.17
N ALA A 181 5.68 -0.73 -6.36
CA ALA A 181 5.57 0.72 -6.43
C ALA A 181 6.89 1.43 -6.10
N ALA A 182 7.61 0.98 -5.06
CA ALA A 182 8.90 1.53 -4.69
C ALA A 182 9.99 1.30 -5.76
N LEU A 183 9.90 0.18 -6.50
CA LEU A 183 10.80 -0.15 -7.61
C LEU A 183 10.35 0.44 -8.95
N HIS A 184 9.19 1.10 -9.00
CA HIS A 184 8.67 1.65 -10.26
C HIS A 184 9.61 2.68 -10.86
N GLY A 185 10.09 2.40 -12.09
CA GLY A 185 11.06 3.22 -12.80
C GLY A 185 12.53 2.92 -12.43
N PHE A 186 12.78 1.88 -11.61
CA PHE A 186 14.15 1.42 -11.34
C PHE A 186 14.92 1.10 -12.65
N PRO A 187 16.20 1.45 -12.80
CA PRO A 187 17.11 2.06 -11.83
C PRO A 187 17.04 3.60 -11.74
N GLN A 188 16.30 4.25 -12.63
CA GLN A 188 16.17 5.72 -12.68
C GLN A 188 14.71 6.16 -12.55
N PRO A 189 14.16 6.09 -11.33
CA PRO A 189 12.80 6.54 -11.08
C PRO A 189 12.65 8.05 -11.31
N PRO A 190 11.46 8.52 -11.67
CA PRO A 190 11.16 9.94 -11.68
C PRO A 190 11.44 10.57 -10.32
N GLN A 191 12.04 11.75 -10.31
CA GLN A 191 12.34 12.47 -9.08
C GLN A 191 11.08 13.09 -8.47
N GLY A 192 11.10 13.22 -7.14
CA GLY A 192 10.02 13.84 -6.38
C GLY A 192 8.93 12.87 -5.93
N PRO A 193 7.98 13.38 -5.12
CA PRO A 193 6.84 12.61 -4.66
C PRO A 193 5.88 12.33 -5.83
N ARG A 194 5.41 11.09 -5.92
CA ARG A 194 4.45 10.66 -6.95
C ARG A 194 3.47 9.63 -6.42
N GLN A 195 2.29 9.60 -6.98
CA GLN A 195 1.35 8.51 -6.76
C GLN A 195 1.53 7.43 -7.82
N VAL A 196 1.63 6.19 -7.36
CA VAL A 196 1.68 5.00 -8.22
C VAL A 196 0.45 4.16 -7.93
N ARG A 197 -0.25 3.75 -8.99
CA ARG A 197 -1.45 2.92 -8.92
C ARG A 197 -1.12 1.55 -9.48
N ILE A 198 -1.21 0.54 -8.65
CA ILE A 198 -0.92 -0.85 -9.03
C ILE A 198 -2.15 -1.70 -8.71
N PRO A 199 -2.66 -2.49 -9.68
CA PRO A 199 -3.73 -3.43 -9.40
C PRO A 199 -3.26 -4.51 -8.43
N LEU A 200 -4.09 -4.83 -7.43
CA LEU A 200 -3.84 -6.01 -6.60
C LEU A 200 -3.94 -7.27 -7.47
N PRO A 201 -2.98 -8.18 -7.35
CA PRO A 201 -3.13 -9.48 -7.99
C PRO A 201 -4.41 -10.14 -7.48
N THR A 202 -5.24 -10.62 -8.40
CA THR A 202 -6.39 -11.46 -8.08
C THR A 202 -5.87 -12.70 -7.38
N GLN A 203 -6.25 -12.90 -6.13
CA GLN A 203 -6.00 -14.18 -5.47
C GLN A 203 -6.83 -15.25 -6.19
N PRO A 204 -6.21 -16.39 -6.54
CA PRO A 204 -6.90 -17.52 -7.14
C PRO A 204 -7.94 -18.12 -6.19
#